data_1cb9b8904d0845c5a0f1b0763057e22a
#
_entry.id   1cb9b8904d0845c5a0f1b0763057e22a
#
_cell.length_a   1.000
_cell.length_b   1.000
_cell.length_c   1.000
_cell.angle_alpha   90.00
_cell.angle_beta   90.00
_cell.angle_gamma   90.00
#
_symmetry.space_group_name_H-M   'P 1'
#
loop_
_entity.id
_entity.type
_entity.pdbx_description
1 polymer ?
#
loop_
_entity_poly.entity_id
_entity_poly.type
_entity_poly.pdbx_seq_one_letter_code
_entity_poly.pdbx_strand_id
1 'polypeptide(L)'
;DEYLPDEMAIEAPFFGKNVQSMLKLGRAQGVAIAAAIHHDVPIHEYAPLKIKMAITGQGQASKEQVAGMLQRLLKINQSEMPHFMDATDALGAAYCHFLQMGRPSVDNKYHGWKDFINKNKNRLSQPSSK
;
A
#
# COMPACT_ATOMS: atom_id res chain seq x y z
N ASP A 1 21.08 -1.97 -8.97
CA ASP A 1 21.77 -2.86 -9.93
C ASP A 1 21.81 -4.32 -9.50
N GLU A 2 21.79 -4.63 -8.19
CA GLU A 2 21.85 -6.02 -7.71
C GLU A 2 20.51 -6.76 -7.89
N TYR A 3 19.41 -6.12 -7.53
CA TYR A 3 18.08 -6.75 -7.50
C TYR A 3 17.18 -6.37 -8.68
N LEU A 4 17.52 -5.34 -9.44
CA LEU A 4 16.78 -4.83 -10.61
C LEU A 4 15.27 -4.77 -10.35
N PRO A 5 14.79 -3.98 -9.38
CA PRO A 5 13.38 -3.92 -9.03
C PRO A 5 12.54 -3.35 -10.18
N ASP A 6 11.36 -3.91 -10.41
CA ASP A 6 10.42 -3.44 -11.43
C ASP A 6 9.66 -2.19 -10.97
N GLU A 7 9.35 -2.09 -9.69
CA GLU A 7 8.56 -1.00 -9.11
C GLU A 7 9.02 -0.72 -7.67
N MET A 8 8.84 0.52 -7.21
CA MET A 8 9.14 0.94 -5.85
C MET A 8 7.85 1.31 -5.11
N ALA A 9 7.61 0.67 -3.98
CA ALA A 9 6.55 1.07 -3.06
C ALA A 9 7.14 1.86 -1.89
N ILE A 10 6.52 2.98 -1.54
CA ILE A 10 6.96 3.83 -0.43
C ILE A 10 5.76 4.25 0.43
N GLU A 11 5.96 4.34 1.73
CA GLU A 11 4.97 4.90 2.62
C GLU A 11 4.93 6.43 2.48
N ALA A 12 3.76 7.00 2.23
CA ALA A 12 3.59 8.44 2.16
C ALA A 12 3.94 9.10 3.52
N PRO A 13 4.64 10.24 3.52
CA PRO A 13 5.01 10.91 4.76
C PRO A 13 3.76 11.32 5.54
N PHE A 14 3.75 11.00 6.83
CA PHE A 14 2.67 11.35 7.74
C PHE A 14 3.12 12.47 8.69
N PHE A 15 2.25 13.46 8.91
CA PHE A 15 2.51 14.54 9.86
C PHE A 15 2.49 14.00 11.30
N GLY A 16 3.67 13.69 11.83
CA GLY A 16 3.85 13.27 13.22
C GLY A 16 4.15 14.45 14.15
N LYS A 17 4.12 14.21 15.45
CA LYS A 17 4.43 15.22 16.47
C LYS A 17 5.92 15.63 16.47
N ASN A 18 6.81 14.80 15.95
CA ASN A 18 8.25 15.02 15.92
C ASN A 18 8.72 15.51 14.55
N VAL A 19 8.84 16.82 14.40
CA VAL A 19 9.25 17.50 13.16
C VAL A 19 10.65 17.05 12.71
N GLN A 20 11.60 16.85 13.64
CA GLN A 20 12.96 16.45 13.26
C GLN A 20 13.00 15.04 12.65
N SER A 21 12.25 14.11 13.22
CA SER A 21 12.13 12.76 12.66
C SER A 21 11.48 12.79 11.28
N MET A 22 10.47 13.62 11.08
CA MET A 22 9.83 13.82 9.78
C MET A 22 10.79 14.37 8.73
N LEU A 23 11.61 15.37 9.09
CA LEU A 23 12.61 15.93 8.18
C LEU A 23 13.67 14.91 7.80
N LYS A 24 14.14 14.09 8.74
CA LYS A 24 15.10 13.00 8.46
C LYS A 24 14.49 11.96 7.52
N LEU A 25 13.25 11.54 7.79
CA LEU A 25 12.54 10.58 6.94
C LEU A 25 12.31 11.15 5.53
N GLY A 26 11.84 12.39 5.42
CA GLY A 26 11.62 13.04 4.13
C GLY A 26 12.90 13.18 3.29
N ARG A 27 14.05 13.44 3.93
CA ARG A 27 15.35 13.45 3.25
C ARG A 27 15.72 12.06 2.74
N ALA A 28 15.55 11.02 3.56
CA ALA A 28 15.83 9.63 3.17
C ALA A 28 14.93 9.18 2.02
N GLN A 29 13.64 9.48 2.12
CA GLN A 29 12.68 9.20 1.05
C GLN A 29 13.01 9.94 -0.23
N GLY A 30 13.37 11.23 -0.16
CA GLY A 30 13.76 12.01 -1.33
C GLY A 30 14.96 11.42 -2.08
N VAL A 31 15.96 10.92 -1.35
CA VAL A 31 17.12 10.23 -1.96
C VAL A 31 16.71 8.91 -2.61
N ALA A 32 15.86 8.11 -1.95
CA ALA A 32 15.36 6.85 -2.49
C ALA A 32 14.53 7.08 -3.76
N ILE A 33 13.64 8.09 -3.74
CA ILE A 33 12.85 8.51 -4.91
C ILE A 33 13.76 8.94 -6.07
N ALA A 34 14.76 9.77 -5.79
CA ALA A 34 15.70 10.22 -6.82
C ALA A 34 16.48 9.06 -7.44
N ALA A 35 16.89 8.08 -6.64
CA ALA A 35 17.54 6.87 -7.13
C ALA A 35 16.60 6.03 -8.02
N ALA A 36 15.34 5.85 -7.62
CA ALA A 36 14.35 5.13 -8.42
C ALA A 36 14.11 5.82 -9.77
N ILE A 37 13.93 7.15 -9.77
CA ILE A 37 13.77 7.94 -11.01
C ILE A 37 15.00 7.81 -11.92
N HIS A 38 16.21 7.83 -11.36
CA HIS A 38 17.45 7.67 -12.14
C HIS A 38 17.54 6.33 -12.86
N HIS A 39 16.89 5.31 -12.33
CA HIS A 39 16.86 3.96 -12.92
C HIS A 39 15.54 3.64 -13.64
N ASP A 40 14.72 4.65 -13.92
CA ASP A 40 13.41 4.50 -14.57
C ASP A 40 12.46 3.53 -13.83
N VAL A 41 12.60 3.40 -12.50
CA VAL A 41 11.75 2.56 -11.66
C VAL A 41 10.50 3.35 -11.26
N PRO A 42 9.30 2.90 -11.64
CA PRO A 42 8.04 3.53 -11.22
C PRO A 42 7.87 3.54 -9.70
N ILE A 43 7.28 4.63 -9.17
CA ILE A 43 7.12 4.83 -7.73
C ILE A 43 5.65 4.88 -7.37
N HIS A 44 5.26 4.12 -6.35
CA HIS A 44 3.89 4.06 -5.83
C HIS A 44 3.86 4.42 -4.34
N GLU A 45 3.12 5.47 -4.00
CA GLU A 45 2.98 5.94 -2.61
C GLU A 45 1.70 5.39 -1.97
N TYR A 46 1.84 4.95 -0.72
CA TYR A 46 0.74 4.41 0.07
C TYR A 46 0.61 5.11 1.42
N ALA A 47 -0.59 5.59 1.75
CA ALA A 47 -0.86 6.11 3.08
C ALA A 47 -0.70 5.00 4.15
N PRO A 48 -0.18 5.32 5.37
CA PRO A 48 -0.02 4.34 6.45
C PRO A 48 -1.29 3.57 6.78
N LEU A 49 -2.43 4.24 6.77
CA LEU A 49 -3.73 3.62 6.99
C LEU A 49 -4.06 2.58 5.92
N LYS A 50 -3.73 2.85 4.66
CA LYS A 50 -3.97 1.92 3.55
C LYS A 50 -3.10 0.67 3.66
N ILE A 51 -1.84 0.83 4.07
CA ILE A 51 -0.92 -0.29 4.33
C ILE A 51 -1.49 -1.18 5.43
N LYS A 52 -1.87 -0.60 6.58
CA LYS A 52 -2.47 -1.33 7.70
C LYS A 52 -3.74 -2.08 7.30
N MET A 53 -4.65 -1.40 6.60
CA MET A 53 -5.89 -2.00 6.09
C MET A 53 -5.62 -3.16 5.14
N ALA A 54 -4.65 -3.03 4.24
CA ALA A 54 -4.32 -4.07 3.27
C ALA A 54 -3.78 -5.34 3.93
N ILE A 55 -2.99 -5.19 5.00
CA ILE A 55 -2.31 -6.30 5.68
C ILE A 55 -3.20 -6.93 6.76
N THR A 56 -3.85 -6.12 7.60
CA THR A 56 -4.56 -6.61 8.80
C THR A 56 -6.08 -6.54 8.70
N GLY A 57 -6.62 -5.86 7.68
CA GLY A 57 -8.03 -5.51 7.61
C GLY A 57 -8.45 -4.41 8.59
N GLN A 58 -7.52 -3.83 9.36
CA GLN A 58 -7.78 -2.83 10.40
C GLN A 58 -6.84 -1.64 10.28
N GLY A 59 -7.37 -0.44 9.98
CA GLY A 59 -6.58 0.77 9.83
C GLY A 59 -5.90 1.26 11.11
N GLN A 60 -6.41 0.85 12.28
CA GLN A 60 -5.88 1.19 13.60
C GLN A 60 -4.92 0.13 14.18
N ALA A 61 -4.54 -0.87 13.38
CA ALA A 61 -3.60 -1.91 13.82
C ALA A 61 -2.28 -1.32 14.33
N SER A 62 -1.74 -1.89 15.39
CA SER A 62 -0.40 -1.53 15.90
C SER A 62 0.69 -2.03 14.94
N LYS A 63 1.91 -1.53 15.09
CA LYS A 63 3.07 -1.99 14.31
C LYS A 63 3.35 -3.48 14.54
N GLU A 64 3.20 -3.94 15.78
CA GLU A 64 3.40 -5.34 16.16
C GLU A 64 2.35 -6.25 15.51
N GLN A 65 1.11 -5.78 15.41
CA GLN A 65 0.04 -6.52 14.72
C GLN A 65 0.32 -6.63 13.22
N VAL A 66 0.78 -5.54 12.59
CA VAL A 66 1.20 -5.54 11.18
C VAL A 66 2.37 -6.50 10.96
N ALA A 67 3.41 -6.43 11.80
CA ALA A 67 4.57 -7.31 11.73
C ALA A 67 4.18 -8.79 11.87
N GLY A 68 3.37 -9.12 12.87
CA GLY A 68 2.89 -10.49 13.10
C GLY A 68 2.01 -11.02 11.96
N MET A 69 1.24 -10.15 11.32
CA MET A 69 0.44 -10.54 10.16
C MET A 69 1.32 -10.75 8.92
N LEU A 70 2.29 -9.85 8.65
CA LEU A 70 3.26 -10.03 7.55
C LEU A 70 4.04 -11.33 7.69
N GLN A 71 4.51 -11.63 8.91
CA GLN A 71 5.21 -12.89 9.20
C GLN A 71 4.39 -14.11 8.79
N ARG A 72 3.09 -14.12 9.11
CA ARG A 72 2.17 -15.23 8.77
C ARG A 72 1.89 -15.30 7.27
N LEU A 73 1.59 -14.15 6.65
CA LEU A 73 1.25 -14.08 5.23
C LEU A 73 2.41 -14.48 4.33
N LEU A 74 3.61 -14.06 4.68
CA LEU A 74 4.84 -14.33 3.93
C LEU A 74 5.54 -15.62 4.37
N LYS A 75 5.03 -16.29 5.44
CA LYS A 75 5.62 -17.51 6.03
C LYS A 75 7.09 -17.33 6.40
N ILE A 76 7.46 -16.17 6.92
CA ILE A 76 8.81 -15.83 7.34
C ILE A 76 9.04 -16.39 8.76
N ASN A 77 10.18 -17.06 8.99
CA ASN A 77 10.54 -17.48 10.34
C ASN A 77 10.85 -16.26 11.22
N GLN A 78 10.63 -16.40 12.53
CA GLN A 78 10.90 -15.30 13.49
C GLN A 78 12.35 -14.79 13.42
N SER A 79 13.30 -15.66 13.15
CA SER A 79 14.73 -15.31 13.01
C SER A 79 15.07 -14.55 11.73
N GLU A 80 14.19 -14.60 10.73
CA GLU A 80 14.36 -13.94 9.43
C GLU A 80 13.60 -12.61 9.34
N MET A 81 12.74 -12.32 10.32
CA MET A 81 12.03 -11.05 10.38
C MET A 81 13.01 -9.90 10.62
N PRO A 82 12.80 -8.75 9.96
CA PRO A 82 13.62 -7.57 10.19
C PRO A 82 13.66 -7.19 11.68
N HIS A 83 14.85 -6.98 12.21
CA HIS A 83 15.05 -6.56 13.61
C HIS A 83 14.57 -5.13 13.87
N PHE A 84 14.55 -4.30 12.83
CA PHE A 84 14.14 -2.90 12.91
C PHE A 84 12.71 -2.73 12.40
N MET A 85 11.89 -2.04 13.16
CA MET A 85 10.49 -1.75 12.81
C MET A 85 10.36 -0.99 11.48
N ASP A 86 11.29 -0.10 11.18
CA ASP A 86 11.30 0.66 9.92
C ASP A 86 11.46 -0.24 8.69
N ALA A 87 12.27 -1.31 8.80
CA ALA A 87 12.38 -2.32 7.74
C ALA A 87 11.08 -3.13 7.58
N THR A 88 10.36 -3.37 8.68
CA THR A 88 9.05 -4.02 8.65
C THR A 88 7.99 -3.10 8.01
N ASP A 89 8.05 -1.80 8.26
CA ASP A 89 7.17 -0.81 7.61
C ASP A 89 7.41 -0.79 6.08
N ALA A 90 8.67 -0.86 5.63
CA ALA A 90 9.02 -0.97 4.22
C ALA A 90 8.50 -2.27 3.59
N LEU A 91 8.63 -3.40 4.28
CA LEU A 91 8.07 -4.68 3.86
C LEU A 91 6.54 -4.61 3.73
N GLY A 92 5.89 -3.90 4.66
CA GLY A 92 4.46 -3.64 4.63
C GLY A 92 4.03 -2.83 3.42
N ALA A 93 4.77 -1.79 3.05
CA ALA A 93 4.52 -1.00 1.84
C ALA A 93 4.64 -1.85 0.58
N ALA A 94 5.70 -2.65 0.46
CA ALA A 94 5.92 -3.56 -0.66
C ALA A 94 4.79 -4.61 -0.78
N TYR A 95 4.38 -5.22 0.33
CA TYR A 95 3.29 -6.19 0.34
C TYR A 95 1.93 -5.56 0.00
N CYS A 96 1.67 -4.36 0.52
CA CYS A 96 0.48 -3.59 0.16
C CYS A 96 0.42 -3.34 -1.36
N HIS A 97 1.56 -2.98 -1.95
CA HIS A 97 1.68 -2.77 -3.39
C HIS A 97 1.41 -4.06 -4.17
N PHE A 98 2.05 -5.15 -3.81
CA PHE A 98 1.82 -6.48 -4.40
C PHE A 98 0.32 -6.84 -4.43
N LEU A 99 -0.41 -6.59 -3.36
CA LEU A 99 -1.86 -6.83 -3.29
C LEU A 99 -2.67 -5.91 -4.23
N GLN A 100 -2.13 -4.75 -4.64
CA GLN A 100 -2.79 -3.83 -5.55
C GLN A 100 -2.50 -4.17 -7.03
N MET A 101 -1.32 -4.70 -7.35
CA MET A 101 -0.91 -5.06 -8.72
C MET A 101 -1.88 -6.05 -9.38
N GLY A 102 -2.43 -6.99 -8.63
CA GLY A 102 -3.40 -7.99 -9.12
C GLY A 102 -4.85 -7.49 -9.23
N ARG A 103 -5.13 -6.25 -8.79
CA ARG A 103 -6.49 -5.69 -8.88
C ARG A 103 -6.63 -4.98 -10.21
N PRO A 104 -7.66 -5.32 -11.03
CA PRO A 104 -7.96 -4.50 -12.19
C PRO A 104 -8.14 -3.06 -11.70
N SER A 105 -7.47 -2.11 -12.35
CA SER A 105 -7.73 -0.69 -12.12
C SER A 105 -9.22 -0.50 -12.27
N VAL A 106 -9.89 -0.15 -11.17
CA VAL A 106 -11.28 0.30 -11.27
C VAL A 106 -11.16 1.64 -11.96
N ASP A 107 -11.23 1.59 -13.30
CA ASP A 107 -11.54 2.79 -14.07
C ASP A 107 -12.73 3.42 -13.35
N ASN A 108 -12.54 4.62 -12.83
CA ASN A 108 -13.61 5.39 -12.20
C ASN A 108 -14.61 5.81 -13.29
N LYS A 109 -15.22 4.80 -13.94
CA LYS A 109 -16.21 4.92 -14.99
C LYS A 109 -17.48 5.57 -14.49
N TYR A 110 -17.59 5.73 -13.18
CA TYR A 110 -18.77 6.23 -12.49
C TYR A 110 -18.39 7.31 -11.46
N HIS A 111 -18.95 8.50 -11.56
CA HIS A 111 -18.80 9.60 -10.60
C HIS A 111 -19.72 9.43 -9.37
N GLY A 112 -19.77 8.23 -8.80
CA GLY A 112 -20.57 7.89 -7.64
C GLY A 112 -21.75 6.97 -7.93
N TRP A 113 -22.47 6.60 -6.86
CA TRP A 113 -23.55 5.61 -6.91
C TRP A 113 -24.71 6.02 -7.83
N LYS A 114 -25.06 7.31 -7.87
CA LYS A 114 -26.10 7.82 -8.75
C LYS A 114 -25.77 7.63 -10.24
N ASP A 115 -24.53 7.87 -10.62
CA ASP A 115 -24.05 7.70 -11.99
C ASP A 115 -24.03 6.22 -12.38
N PHE A 116 -23.59 5.35 -11.44
CA PHE A 116 -23.67 3.90 -11.62
C PHE A 116 -25.10 3.42 -11.89
N ILE A 117 -26.07 3.83 -11.06
CA ILE A 117 -27.48 3.46 -11.22
C ILE A 117 -28.02 3.97 -12.58
N ASN A 118 -27.74 5.22 -12.94
CA ASN A 118 -28.23 5.81 -14.18
C ASN A 118 -27.71 5.08 -15.43
N LYS A 119 -26.44 4.68 -15.43
CA LYS A 119 -25.81 3.96 -16.54
C LYS A 119 -26.18 2.46 -16.58
N ASN A 120 -26.75 1.91 -15.50
CA ASN A 120 -27.10 0.50 -15.40
C ASN A 120 -28.60 0.25 -15.12
N LYS A 121 -29.48 1.17 -15.48
CA LYS A 121 -30.94 1.05 -15.26
C LYS A 121 -31.51 -0.27 -15.78
N ASN A 122 -31.06 -0.75 -16.94
CA ASN A 122 -31.54 -1.99 -17.55
C ASN A 122 -31.16 -3.27 -16.76
N ARG A 123 -30.15 -3.20 -15.88
CA ARG A 123 -29.73 -4.32 -15.01
C ARG A 123 -30.53 -4.37 -13.71
N LEU A 124 -31.12 -3.23 -13.32
CA LEU A 124 -31.89 -3.09 -12.08
C LEU A 124 -33.38 -3.36 -12.26
N SER A 125 -33.85 -3.36 -13.50
CA SER A 125 -35.29 -3.54 -13.85
C SER A 125 -35.69 -4.96 -14.24
N GLN A 126 -34.79 -5.95 -14.16
CA GLN A 126 -35.17 -7.35 -14.36
C GLN A 126 -35.69 -7.92 -13.05
N PRO A 127 -37.01 -8.28 -12.98
CA PRO A 127 -37.50 -9.08 -11.86
C PRO A 127 -36.81 -10.43 -11.90
N SER A 128 -36.35 -10.91 -10.73
CA SER A 128 -35.85 -12.26 -10.56
C SER A 128 -36.97 -13.24 -11.01
N SER A 129 -36.80 -13.86 -12.15
CA SER A 129 -37.60 -15.03 -12.52
C SER A 129 -37.33 -16.14 -11.50
N LYS A 130 -38.35 -16.46 -10.74
CA LYS A 130 -38.37 -17.63 -9.89
C LYS A 130 -38.24 -18.91 -10.70
#